data_02aac7ea90e6923a22eeade5316a22b0
#
_entry.id   02aac7ea90e6923a22eeade5316a22b0
#
_cell.length_a   1.000
_cell.length_b   1.000
_cell.length_c   1.000
_cell.angle_alpha   90.00
_cell.angle_beta   90.00
_cell.angle_gamma   90.00
#
_symmetry.space_group_name_H-M   'P 1'
#
loop_
_entity.id
_entity.type
_entity.pdbx_description
1 polymer ?
#
loop_
_entity_poly.entity_id
_entity_poly.type
_entity_poly.pdbx_seq_one_letter_code
_entity_poly.pdbx_strand_id
1 'polypeptide(L)'
;MNEITPVTDAATNAEPVKAVPTLPDAQTVTAVKHWTDKLFSFRVTRPSTMRFRSGEFVMIGLMGDVNPKTGKQKPLLRAYSIASPSWDDELEFYSIKVQDGPLTSKLQHIQVGDEIILRPKPVGTLVHDALIPGKRIWFFAT
;
A
#
# COMPACT_ATOMS: atom_id res chain seq x y z
N MET A 1 7.13 13.24 -63.69
CA MET A 1 7.82 13.64 -62.47
C MET A 1 6.78 13.98 -61.45
N ASN A 2 6.45 13.03 -60.57
CA ASN A 2 5.57 13.25 -59.44
C ASN A 2 6.32 12.80 -58.21
N GLU A 3 6.71 13.75 -57.38
CA GLU A 3 7.27 13.53 -56.05
C GLU A 3 6.15 13.05 -55.13
N ILE A 4 6.35 11.89 -54.56
CA ILE A 4 5.52 11.35 -53.50
C ILE A 4 6.18 11.74 -52.19
N THR A 5 5.61 12.69 -51.49
CA THR A 5 5.96 13.01 -50.11
C THR A 5 5.52 11.89 -49.17
N PRO A 6 6.37 11.36 -48.25
CA PRO A 6 5.95 10.38 -47.27
C PRO A 6 5.16 11.10 -46.17
N VAL A 7 4.00 10.54 -45.89
CA VAL A 7 3.14 10.92 -44.79
C VAL A 7 3.84 10.54 -43.48
N THR A 8 4.11 11.53 -42.68
CA THR A 8 4.74 11.39 -41.38
C THR A 8 3.82 10.68 -40.42
N ASP A 9 4.38 9.68 -39.81
CA ASP A 9 3.93 8.81 -38.75
C ASP A 9 3.20 9.55 -37.65
N ALA A 10 1.96 9.13 -37.37
CA ALA A 10 1.21 9.57 -36.21
C ALA A 10 1.79 8.88 -34.98
N ALA A 11 2.43 9.64 -34.13
CA ALA A 11 2.86 9.19 -32.81
C ALA A 11 1.66 8.62 -32.03
N THR A 12 1.59 7.30 -31.91
CA THR A 12 0.64 6.62 -31.07
C THR A 12 0.97 6.94 -29.63
N ASN A 13 0.17 7.80 -29.01
CA ASN A 13 0.18 8.04 -27.57
C ASN A 13 -0.36 6.77 -26.90
N ALA A 14 0.51 5.82 -26.64
CA ALA A 14 0.19 4.68 -25.81
C ALA A 14 0.12 5.16 -24.36
N GLU A 15 -1.08 5.26 -23.80
CA GLU A 15 -1.25 5.39 -22.37
C GLU A 15 -0.53 4.24 -21.67
N PRO A 16 0.16 4.48 -20.52
CA PRO A 16 0.83 3.42 -19.80
C PRO A 16 -0.22 2.41 -19.35
N VAL A 17 -0.14 1.21 -19.88
CA VAL A 17 -0.97 0.08 -19.48
C VAL A 17 -0.71 -0.14 -17.99
N LYS A 18 -1.72 0.12 -17.13
CA LYS A 18 -1.65 -0.24 -15.71
C LYS A 18 -1.37 -1.74 -15.64
N ALA A 19 -0.20 -2.09 -15.13
CA ALA A 19 0.15 -3.49 -14.91
C ALA A 19 -0.93 -4.15 -14.06
N VAL A 20 -1.49 -5.26 -14.54
CA VAL A 20 -2.46 -6.05 -13.78
C VAL A 20 -1.71 -6.63 -12.58
N PRO A 21 -2.21 -6.46 -11.35
CA PRO A 21 -1.57 -7.04 -10.17
C PRO A 21 -1.34 -8.54 -10.33
N THR A 22 -0.13 -8.99 -10.07
CA THR A 22 0.24 -10.41 -10.22
C THR A 22 -0.15 -11.25 -9.02
N LEU A 23 -0.44 -10.59 -7.87
CA LEU A 23 -0.81 -11.24 -6.62
C LEU A 23 -2.28 -11.00 -6.27
N PRO A 24 -2.98 -12.01 -5.70
CA PRO A 24 -4.31 -11.79 -5.14
C PRO A 24 -4.28 -10.70 -4.06
N ASP A 25 -5.25 -9.80 -4.10
CA ASP A 25 -5.34 -8.67 -3.16
C ASP A 25 -4.13 -7.71 -3.21
N ALA A 26 -3.36 -7.69 -4.31
CA ALA A 26 -2.22 -6.80 -4.43
C ALA A 26 -2.65 -5.35 -4.66
N GLN A 27 -1.92 -4.44 -4.02
CA GLN A 27 -2.03 -3.00 -4.25
C GLN A 27 -0.66 -2.45 -4.60
N THR A 28 -0.62 -1.46 -5.46
CA THR A 28 0.62 -0.85 -5.93
C THR A 28 1.09 0.25 -4.98
N VAL A 29 2.37 0.25 -4.63
CA VAL A 29 3.01 1.32 -3.87
C VAL A 29 3.09 2.57 -4.73
N THR A 30 2.52 3.67 -4.25
CA THR A 30 2.45 4.96 -4.96
C THR A 30 3.44 5.99 -4.41
N ALA A 31 3.81 5.87 -3.14
CA ALA A 31 4.82 6.73 -2.52
C ALA A 31 5.51 6.00 -1.37
N VAL A 32 6.78 6.34 -1.13
CA VAL A 32 7.55 5.90 0.03
C VAL A 32 8.30 7.10 0.59
N LYS A 33 8.27 7.28 1.92
CA LYS A 33 8.99 8.35 2.59
C LYS A 33 9.69 7.83 3.84
N HIS A 34 11.00 7.96 3.87
CA HIS A 34 11.81 7.69 5.04
C HIS A 34 11.94 8.97 5.88
N TRP A 35 11.39 8.96 7.09
CA TRP A 35 11.37 10.10 8.00
C TRP A 35 12.63 10.17 8.85
N THR A 36 13.07 9.01 9.32
CA THR A 36 14.28 8.83 10.11
C THR A 36 14.98 7.53 9.69
N ASP A 37 16.08 7.21 10.32
CA ASP A 37 16.75 5.90 10.18
C ASP A 37 15.88 4.72 10.62
N LYS A 38 14.87 4.97 11.45
CA LYS A 38 13.97 3.96 12.03
C LYS A 38 12.52 4.03 11.60
N LEU A 39 12.08 5.16 11.01
CA LEU A 39 10.68 5.39 10.70
C LEU A 39 10.49 5.70 9.22
N PHE A 40 9.52 5.07 8.58
CA PHE A 40 9.08 5.37 7.23
C PHE A 40 7.57 5.26 7.10
N SER A 41 7.03 5.90 6.09
CA SER A 41 5.65 5.69 5.65
C SER A 41 5.60 5.36 4.17
N PHE A 42 4.52 4.74 3.75
CA PHE A 42 4.29 4.44 2.36
C PHE A 42 2.80 4.54 2.04
N ARG A 43 2.51 4.87 0.79
CA ARG A 43 1.15 4.93 0.26
C ARG A 43 0.96 3.85 -0.79
N VAL A 44 -0.26 3.34 -0.86
CA VAL A 44 -0.64 2.33 -1.83
C VAL A 44 -1.99 2.66 -2.42
N THR A 45 -2.27 2.11 -3.59
CA THR A 45 -3.60 2.17 -4.20
C THR A 45 -4.65 1.59 -3.24
N ARG A 46 -5.87 2.12 -3.31
CA ARG A 46 -6.99 1.66 -2.53
C ARG A 46 -7.98 0.89 -3.42
N PRO A 47 -8.41 -0.31 -3.03
CA PRO A 47 -9.49 -0.98 -3.74
C PRO A 47 -10.76 -0.11 -3.76
N SER A 48 -11.38 0.07 -4.91
CA SER A 48 -12.57 0.93 -5.08
C SER A 48 -13.76 0.51 -4.21
N THR A 49 -13.83 -0.75 -3.85
CA THR A 49 -14.87 -1.31 -2.99
C THR A 49 -14.56 -1.21 -1.49
N MET A 50 -13.30 -0.87 -1.14
CA MET A 50 -12.89 -0.84 0.26
C MET A 50 -13.48 0.37 0.99
N ARG A 51 -14.17 0.09 2.10
CA ARG A 51 -14.68 1.09 3.03
C ARG A 51 -14.08 0.82 4.40
N PHE A 52 -13.68 1.89 5.09
CA PHE A 52 -13.15 1.79 6.45
C PHE A 52 -13.49 3.06 7.24
N ARG A 53 -13.44 2.94 8.55
CA ARG A 53 -13.53 4.07 9.48
C ARG A 53 -12.12 4.46 9.92
N SER A 54 -11.84 5.75 10.04
CA SER A 54 -10.57 6.24 10.56
C SER A 54 -10.30 5.65 11.95
N GLY A 55 -9.13 5.01 12.13
CA GLY A 55 -8.75 4.26 13.33
C GLY A 55 -8.78 2.74 13.16
N GLU A 56 -9.32 2.23 12.07
CA GLU A 56 -9.24 0.80 11.75
C GLU A 56 -7.87 0.42 11.17
N PHE A 57 -7.60 -0.87 11.18
CA PHE A 57 -6.39 -1.48 10.63
C PHE A 57 -6.73 -2.56 9.60
N VAL A 58 -5.76 -2.92 8.79
CA VAL A 58 -5.84 -4.02 7.83
C VAL A 58 -4.62 -4.92 7.94
N MET A 59 -4.72 -6.12 7.40
CA MET A 59 -3.57 -7.00 7.22
C MET A 59 -2.88 -6.64 5.91
N ILE A 60 -1.61 -6.26 5.99
CA ILE A 60 -0.75 -6.03 4.83
C ILE A 60 0.48 -6.93 4.90
N GLY A 61 1.12 -7.12 3.78
CA GLY A 61 2.36 -7.88 3.73
C GLY A 61 2.95 -8.08 2.36
N LEU A 62 3.96 -8.93 2.35
CA LEU A 62 4.72 -9.34 1.17
C LEU A 62 4.73 -10.86 1.08
N MET A 63 5.08 -11.39 -0.08
CA MET A 63 5.39 -12.80 -0.19
C MET A 63 6.67 -13.11 0.58
N GLY A 64 6.63 -14.13 1.37
CA GLY A 64 7.80 -14.66 2.10
C GLY A 64 8.76 -15.37 1.17
N ASP A 65 9.80 -15.97 1.76
CA ASP A 65 10.78 -16.74 0.99
C ASP A 65 10.18 -18.03 0.44
N VAL A 66 10.76 -18.50 -0.66
CA VAL A 66 10.39 -19.80 -1.22
C VAL A 66 10.86 -20.92 -0.27
N ASN A 67 9.93 -21.77 0.13
CA ASN A 67 10.29 -22.95 0.91
C ASN A 67 11.09 -23.92 0.01
N PRO A 68 12.38 -24.20 0.33
CA PRO A 68 13.25 -25.01 -0.52
C PRO A 68 12.76 -26.45 -0.69
N LYS A 69 11.94 -26.96 0.25
CA LYS A 69 11.41 -28.32 0.19
C LYS A 69 10.16 -28.46 -0.66
N THR A 70 9.34 -27.40 -0.74
CA THR A 70 8.04 -27.47 -1.41
C THR A 70 7.92 -26.55 -2.63
N GLY A 71 8.90 -25.65 -2.85
CA GLY A 71 8.84 -24.63 -3.90
C GLY A 71 7.73 -23.57 -3.69
N LYS A 72 7.02 -23.60 -2.57
CA LYS A 72 5.90 -22.72 -2.30
C LYS A 72 6.31 -21.50 -1.46
N GLN A 73 5.71 -20.36 -1.76
CA GLN A 73 5.79 -19.15 -0.95
C GLN A 73 4.52 -18.99 -0.13
N LYS A 74 4.65 -18.42 1.07
CA LYS A 74 3.51 -18.02 1.89
C LYS A 74 3.55 -16.51 2.13
N PRO A 75 2.40 -15.83 2.17
CA PRO A 75 2.37 -14.41 2.51
C PRO A 75 2.78 -14.19 3.97
N LEU A 76 3.63 -13.20 4.19
CA LEU A 76 3.96 -12.66 5.51
C LEU A 76 3.04 -11.47 5.76
N LEU A 77 2.04 -11.63 6.62
CA LEU A 77 1.05 -10.60 6.89
C LEU A 77 1.20 -10.08 8.33
N ARG A 78 0.97 -8.78 8.52
CA ARG A 78 0.88 -8.11 9.82
C ARG A 78 -0.23 -7.08 9.79
N ALA A 79 -0.80 -6.82 10.96
CA ALA A 79 -1.78 -5.76 11.15
C ALA A 79 -1.10 -4.39 11.08
N TYR A 80 -1.65 -3.50 10.27
CA TYR A 80 -1.20 -2.12 10.14
C TYR A 80 -2.38 -1.16 10.23
N SER A 81 -2.28 -0.21 11.14
CA SER A 81 -3.26 0.88 11.23
C SER A 81 -3.25 1.70 9.96
N ILE A 82 -4.43 2.03 9.46
CA ILE A 82 -4.57 2.93 8.31
C ILE A 82 -4.37 4.35 8.82
N ALA A 83 -3.31 5.01 8.36
CA ALA A 83 -2.97 6.38 8.78
C ALA A 83 -3.69 7.45 7.95
N SER A 84 -4.02 7.14 6.70
CA SER A 84 -4.83 8.04 5.86
C SER A 84 -6.28 8.12 6.35
N PRO A 85 -6.95 9.26 6.14
CA PRO A 85 -8.37 9.39 6.48
C PRO A 85 -9.25 8.53 5.55
N SER A 86 -10.46 8.23 6.01
CA SER A 86 -11.39 7.34 5.29
C SER A 86 -11.88 7.89 3.94
N TRP A 87 -11.71 9.16 3.67
CA TRP A 87 -12.07 9.83 2.41
C TRP A 87 -10.92 9.94 1.40
N ASP A 88 -9.69 9.53 1.78
CA ASP A 88 -8.54 9.56 0.88
C ASP A 88 -8.67 8.46 -0.21
N ASP A 89 -8.22 8.76 -1.41
CA ASP A 89 -8.23 7.83 -2.55
C ASP A 89 -7.13 6.77 -2.45
N GLU A 90 -6.16 6.98 -1.58
CA GLU A 90 -5.07 6.05 -1.30
C GLU A 90 -5.07 5.63 0.18
N LEU A 91 -4.32 4.59 0.48
CA LEU A 91 -4.06 4.17 1.86
C LEU A 91 -2.62 4.51 2.23
N GLU A 92 -2.45 5.10 3.41
CA GLU A 92 -1.13 5.39 3.98
C GLU A 92 -0.90 4.55 5.24
N PHE A 93 0.33 4.07 5.38
CA PHE A 93 0.78 3.28 6.52
C PHE A 93 2.10 3.81 7.05
N TYR A 94 2.24 3.81 8.38
CA TYR A 94 3.50 4.09 9.06
C TYR A 94 4.11 2.80 9.58
N SER A 95 5.42 2.67 9.44
CA SER A 95 6.15 1.49 9.88
C SER A 95 7.49 1.85 10.50
N ILE A 96 7.88 1.06 11.49
CA ILE A 96 9.20 1.11 12.10
C ILE A 96 10.09 0.08 11.39
N LYS A 97 11.34 0.47 11.12
CA LYS A 97 12.35 -0.43 10.57
C LYS A 97 12.89 -1.33 11.67
N VAL A 98 12.42 -2.56 11.72
CA VAL A 98 12.94 -3.59 12.63
C VAL A 98 13.85 -4.51 11.85
N GLN A 99 15.15 -4.54 12.19
CA GLN A 99 16.16 -5.29 11.42
C GLN A 99 15.84 -6.78 11.30
N ASP A 100 15.41 -7.40 12.40
CA ASP A 100 15.13 -8.84 12.44
C ASP A 100 13.63 -9.18 12.31
N GLY A 101 12.80 -8.20 11.98
CA GLY A 101 11.37 -8.41 11.77
C GLY A 101 11.11 -9.16 10.46
N PRO A 102 10.37 -10.29 10.46
CA PRO A 102 10.16 -11.08 9.24
C PRO A 102 9.57 -10.30 8.08
N LEU A 103 8.65 -9.37 8.35
CA LEU A 103 8.04 -8.51 7.33
C LEU A 103 8.78 -7.17 7.20
N THR A 104 9.07 -6.50 8.32
CA THR A 104 9.59 -5.13 8.31
C THR A 104 11.00 -5.04 7.73
N SER A 105 11.82 -6.08 7.86
CA SER A 105 13.14 -6.17 7.21
C SER A 105 13.04 -6.09 5.68
N LYS A 106 11.96 -6.58 5.10
CA LYS A 106 11.68 -6.52 3.66
C LYS A 106 10.89 -5.27 3.28
N LEU A 107 9.87 -4.93 4.07
CA LEU A 107 8.96 -3.81 3.80
C LEU A 107 9.68 -2.46 3.76
N GLN A 108 10.76 -2.28 4.54
CA GLN A 108 11.55 -1.04 4.53
C GLN A 108 12.26 -0.75 3.19
N HIS A 109 12.35 -1.73 2.31
CA HIS A 109 13.02 -1.64 1.01
C HIS A 109 12.05 -1.52 -0.18
N ILE A 110 10.74 -1.47 0.08
CA ILE A 110 9.76 -1.29 -0.99
C ILE A 110 9.97 0.04 -1.72
N GLN A 111 9.64 0.04 -2.98
CA GLN A 111 9.75 1.19 -3.88
C GLN A 111 8.42 1.48 -4.55
N VAL A 112 8.30 2.69 -5.08
CA VAL A 112 7.14 3.05 -5.91
C VAL A 112 7.05 2.10 -7.11
N GLY A 113 5.86 1.54 -7.32
CA GLY A 113 5.61 0.53 -8.35
C GLY A 113 5.62 -0.91 -7.84
N ASP A 114 6.18 -1.17 -6.66
CA ASP A 114 6.12 -2.49 -6.05
C ASP A 114 4.70 -2.86 -5.65
N GLU A 115 4.44 -4.14 -5.55
CA GLU A 115 3.15 -4.66 -5.08
C GLU A 115 3.25 -5.12 -3.62
N ILE A 116 2.24 -4.77 -2.83
CA ILE A 116 2.02 -5.34 -1.51
C ILE A 116 0.68 -6.06 -1.45
N ILE A 117 0.60 -7.07 -0.61
CA ILE A 117 -0.66 -7.75 -0.32
C ILE A 117 -1.43 -6.91 0.68
N LEU A 118 -2.68 -6.58 0.35
CA LEU A 118 -3.58 -5.82 1.21
C LEU A 118 -4.89 -6.58 1.35
N ARG A 119 -5.17 -7.11 2.55
CA ARG A 119 -6.44 -7.78 2.79
C ARG A 119 -7.56 -6.73 2.85
N PRO A 120 -8.63 -6.88 2.05
CA PRO A 120 -9.61 -5.80 1.83
C PRO A 120 -10.61 -5.62 2.98
N LYS A 121 -10.46 -6.33 4.10
CA LYS A 121 -11.39 -6.27 5.24
C LYS A 121 -10.77 -5.49 6.40
N PRO A 122 -11.04 -4.19 6.55
CA PRO A 122 -10.65 -3.40 7.70
C PRO A 122 -11.37 -3.88 8.96
N VAL A 123 -10.69 -3.79 10.09
CA VAL A 123 -11.22 -4.12 11.42
C VAL A 123 -10.60 -3.20 12.47
N GLY A 124 -11.21 -3.12 13.63
CA GLY A 124 -10.70 -2.35 14.77
C GLY A 124 -11.78 -1.58 15.47
N THR A 125 -11.49 -1.18 16.70
CA THR A 125 -12.42 -0.48 17.58
C THR A 125 -11.95 0.89 18.03
N LEU A 126 -10.73 1.30 17.63
CA LEU A 126 -10.18 2.62 17.93
C LEU A 126 -10.74 3.65 16.94
N VAL A 127 -12.05 3.86 16.97
CA VAL A 127 -12.79 4.75 16.07
C VAL A 127 -13.46 5.84 16.88
N HIS A 128 -13.57 7.04 16.30
CA HIS A 128 -14.08 8.21 16.99
C HIS A 128 -15.60 8.15 17.26
N ASP A 129 -16.36 7.42 16.47
CA ASP A 129 -17.81 7.24 16.63
C ASP A 129 -18.21 6.45 17.89
N ALA A 130 -17.24 5.78 18.53
CA ALA A 130 -17.43 5.16 19.84
C ALA A 130 -17.24 6.13 21.02
N LEU A 131 -16.83 7.36 20.78
CA LEU A 131 -16.61 8.36 21.81
C LEU A 131 -17.91 9.01 22.26
N ILE A 132 -18.04 9.20 23.57
CA ILE A 132 -19.15 10.00 24.12
C ILE A 132 -18.91 11.47 23.78
N PRO A 133 -19.92 12.19 23.27
CA PRO A 133 -19.78 13.61 22.97
C PRO A 133 -19.27 14.43 24.17
N GLY A 134 -18.27 15.26 23.94
CA GLY A 134 -17.65 16.09 24.97
C GLY A 134 -17.03 17.36 24.36
N LYS A 135 -16.50 18.21 25.22
CA LYS A 135 -15.91 19.50 24.79
C LYS A 135 -14.47 19.37 24.33
N ARG A 136 -13.76 18.28 24.67
CA ARG A 136 -12.33 18.08 24.36
C ARG A 136 -12.05 16.62 24.12
N ILE A 137 -11.13 16.37 23.18
CA ILE A 137 -10.54 15.06 22.94
C ILE A 137 -9.04 15.18 23.21
N TRP A 138 -8.50 14.23 23.96
CA TRP A 138 -7.06 14.14 24.21
C TRP A 138 -6.51 12.94 23.44
N PHE A 139 -5.46 13.18 22.66
CA PHE A 139 -4.73 12.14 21.95
C PHE A 139 -3.36 11.96 22.61
N PHE A 140 -3.04 10.71 22.96
CA PHE A 140 -1.74 10.32 23.47
C PHE A 140 -1.10 9.38 22.46
N ALA A 141 0.12 9.70 22.04
CA ALA A 141 0.89 8.91 21.10
C ALA A 141 2.35 8.82 21.57
N THR A 142 3.04 7.71 21.25
CA THR A 142 4.46 7.48 21.54
C THR A 142 5.22 7.34 20.22
#